data_403022b5c13ed1b202642635ccdb2297
#
_entry.id   403022b5c13ed1b202642635ccdb2297
#
_cell.length_a   1.000
_cell.length_b   1.000
_cell.length_c   1.000
_cell.angle_alpha   90.00
_cell.angle_beta   90.00
_cell.angle_gamma   90.00
#
_symmetry.space_group_name_H-M   'P 1'
#
loop_
_entity.id
_entity.type
_entity.pdbx_description
1 polymer ?
#
loop_
_entity_poly.entity_id
_entity_poly.type
_entity_poly.pdbx_seq_one_letter_code
_entity_poly.pdbx_strand_id
1 'polypeptide(L)'
;ELSLLDRGAFRGRLWATRRRPWVDRLASAWLIRRFIDDEARFLWLAAPETCPATAVGFDFDGAPFSHVGTLVTFEVLVRRFVLDAVIPDSLGRLIHFLDVGGVPTPEAAGVESILAGLRETITDDDQLLATACSLFDGLLRSCEMRSGNHEQNGRSSAE
;
A
#
# COMPACT_ATOMS: atom_id res chain seq x y z
N GLU A 1 18.72 -2.07 9.37
CA GLU A 1 17.83 -3.22 9.58
C GLU A 1 16.49 -2.73 10.10
N LEU A 2 15.36 -3.14 9.49
CA LEU A 2 14.01 -2.73 9.91
C LEU A 2 13.58 -3.59 11.11
N SER A 3 13.16 -2.93 12.21
CA SER A 3 12.59 -3.64 13.36
C SER A 3 11.20 -4.18 13.03
N LEU A 4 10.96 -5.45 13.38
CA LEU A 4 9.66 -6.09 13.20
C LEU A 4 8.67 -5.60 14.26
N LEU A 5 7.38 -5.55 13.89
CA LEU A 5 6.30 -5.03 14.73
C LEU A 5 5.16 -6.03 14.85
N ASP A 6 4.51 -6.03 16.01
CA ASP A 6 3.28 -6.76 16.24
C ASP A 6 2.06 -5.92 15.82
N ARG A 7 1.23 -6.47 14.93
CA ARG A 7 -0.02 -5.85 14.48
C ARG A 7 -0.98 -5.56 15.63
N GLY A 8 -1.02 -6.40 16.65
CA GLY A 8 -1.89 -6.23 17.81
C GLY A 8 -1.71 -4.90 18.54
N ALA A 9 -0.50 -4.32 18.50
CA ALA A 9 -0.23 -3.01 19.10
C ALA A 9 -0.83 -1.82 18.32
N PHE A 10 -1.34 -2.04 17.11
CA PHE A 10 -1.84 -0.99 16.21
C PHE A 10 -3.34 -1.04 15.97
N ARG A 11 -4.09 -1.86 16.71
CA ARG A 11 -5.52 -2.00 16.52
C ARG A 11 -6.30 -0.74 16.93
N GLY A 12 -7.25 -0.32 16.08
CA GLY A 12 -8.16 0.80 16.35
C GLY A 12 -7.47 2.16 16.40
N ARG A 13 -6.32 2.32 15.73
CA ARG A 13 -5.53 3.56 15.76
C ARG A 13 -6.06 4.60 14.76
N LEU A 14 -5.74 5.85 15.06
CA LEU A 14 -5.82 6.95 14.10
C LEU A 14 -4.50 6.98 13.33
N TRP A 15 -4.59 6.83 12.02
CA TRP A 15 -3.46 6.90 11.09
C TRP A 15 -3.50 8.22 10.33
N ALA A 16 -2.36 8.82 10.07
CA ALA A 16 -2.32 10.14 9.46
C ALA A 16 -1.28 10.19 8.34
N THR A 17 -1.66 10.77 7.21
CA THR A 17 -0.77 11.09 6.09
C THR A 17 -1.25 12.36 5.39
N ARG A 18 -0.49 12.85 4.41
CA ARG A 18 -0.86 14.08 3.69
C ARG A 18 -2.12 13.88 2.86
N ARG A 19 -2.96 14.93 2.84
CA ARG A 19 -4.19 14.96 2.02
C ARG A 19 -3.88 14.79 0.53
N ARG A 20 -4.89 14.47 -0.25
CA ARG A 20 -4.82 14.18 -1.69
C ARG A 20 -3.80 13.08 -1.98
N PRO A 21 -3.99 11.89 -1.39
CA PRO A 21 -3.01 10.81 -1.47
C PRO A 21 -2.81 10.32 -2.89
N TRP A 22 -1.58 9.99 -3.24
CA TRP A 22 -1.21 9.31 -4.47
C TRP A 22 -0.90 7.83 -4.19
N VAL A 23 -0.24 7.15 -5.12
CA VAL A 23 -0.11 5.69 -5.15
C VAL A 23 0.41 5.10 -3.84
N ASP A 24 1.58 5.51 -3.35
CA ASP A 24 2.18 4.90 -2.15
C ASP A 24 1.32 5.14 -0.91
N ARG A 25 0.77 6.35 -0.73
CA ARG A 25 -0.13 6.65 0.40
C ARG A 25 -1.44 5.88 0.32
N LEU A 26 -2.04 5.77 -0.87
CA LEU A 26 -3.27 4.99 -1.06
C LEU A 26 -3.03 3.50 -0.84
N ALA A 27 -1.96 2.95 -1.39
CA ALA A 27 -1.58 1.56 -1.21
C ALA A 27 -1.22 1.25 0.25
N SER A 28 -0.49 2.15 0.90
CA SER A 28 -0.14 2.02 2.32
C SER A 28 -1.39 2.08 3.22
N ALA A 29 -2.32 3.00 2.96
CA ALA A 29 -3.59 3.08 3.68
C ALA A 29 -4.46 1.83 3.47
N TRP A 30 -4.52 1.30 2.23
CA TRP A 30 -5.17 0.03 1.93
C TRP A 30 -4.54 -1.13 2.71
N LEU A 31 -3.20 -1.25 2.70
CA LEU A 31 -2.46 -2.29 3.41
C LEU A 31 -2.74 -2.24 4.92
N ILE A 32 -2.72 -1.03 5.48
CA ILE A 32 -3.05 -0.82 6.90
C ILE A 32 -4.45 -1.33 7.19
N ARG A 33 -5.45 -0.90 6.44
CA ARG A 33 -6.86 -1.27 6.66
C ARG A 33 -7.13 -2.76 6.49
N ARG A 34 -6.47 -3.41 5.53
CA ARG A 34 -6.73 -4.82 5.22
C ARG A 34 -5.92 -5.80 6.07
N PHE A 35 -4.69 -5.46 6.47
CA PHE A 35 -3.75 -6.43 7.02
C PHE A 35 -3.13 -6.04 8.37
N ILE A 36 -3.20 -4.78 8.78
CA ILE A 36 -2.55 -4.29 10.00
C ILE A 36 -3.57 -3.90 11.06
N ASP A 37 -4.54 -3.06 10.70
CA ASP A 37 -5.55 -2.47 11.59
C ASP A 37 -6.90 -2.37 10.87
N ASP A 38 -7.75 -3.35 11.04
CA ASP A 38 -9.08 -3.43 10.41
C ASP A 38 -10.06 -2.37 10.94
N GLU A 39 -9.74 -1.73 12.06
CA GLU A 39 -10.49 -0.62 12.65
C GLU A 39 -9.80 0.74 12.39
N ALA A 40 -8.82 0.79 11.48
CA ALA A 40 -8.06 2.00 11.17
C ALA A 40 -8.97 3.15 10.72
N ARG A 41 -8.72 4.33 11.32
CA ARG A 41 -9.27 5.60 10.89
C ARG A 41 -8.16 6.45 10.29
N PHE A 42 -8.46 7.22 9.26
CA PHE A 42 -7.46 8.02 8.56
C PHE A 42 -7.73 9.51 8.73
N LEU A 43 -6.65 10.26 8.97
CA LEU A 43 -6.61 11.71 9.01
C LEU A 43 -5.74 12.21 7.86
N TRP A 44 -6.31 13.07 7.03
CA TRP A 44 -5.65 13.65 5.85
C TRP A 44 -5.10 15.03 6.19
N LEU A 45 -3.78 15.11 6.31
CA LEU A 45 -3.08 16.30 6.80
C LEU A 45 -2.89 17.35 5.68
N ALA A 46 -3.15 18.61 5.99
CA ALA A 46 -2.76 19.71 5.12
C ALA A 46 -1.23 19.88 5.07
N ALA A 47 -0.57 19.63 6.20
CA ALA A 47 0.90 19.64 6.32
C ALA A 47 1.34 18.61 7.36
N PRO A 48 2.53 17.93 7.18
CA PRO A 48 3.04 16.93 8.12
C PRO A 48 3.14 17.41 9.57
N GLU A 49 3.47 18.69 9.77
CA GLU A 49 3.64 19.32 11.09
C GLU A 49 2.34 19.35 11.90
N THR A 50 1.19 19.22 11.23
CA THR A 50 -0.13 19.17 11.88
C THR A 50 -0.53 17.79 12.37
N CYS A 51 0.35 16.78 12.22
CA CYS A 51 0.06 15.42 12.67
C CYS A 51 -0.08 15.37 14.20
N PRO A 52 -1.25 14.96 14.74
CA PRO A 52 -1.43 14.85 16.17
C PRO A 52 -0.49 13.79 16.76
N ALA A 53 -0.01 14.02 18.00
CA ALA A 53 0.82 13.04 18.71
C ALA A 53 0.11 11.70 18.97
N THR A 54 -1.23 11.68 18.95
CA THR A 54 -2.06 10.49 19.10
C THR A 54 -2.23 9.69 17.82
N ALA A 55 -1.85 10.24 16.66
CA ALA A 55 -1.94 9.58 15.37
C ALA A 55 -0.63 8.89 15.01
N VAL A 56 -0.74 7.78 14.27
CA VAL A 56 0.38 7.09 13.66
C VAL A 56 0.60 7.67 12.25
N GLY A 57 1.66 8.45 12.10
CA GLY A 57 2.00 9.06 10.81
C GLY A 57 2.61 8.06 9.82
N PHE A 58 2.32 8.22 8.53
CA PHE A 58 2.96 7.46 7.47
C PHE A 58 3.15 8.27 6.18
N ASP A 59 4.18 7.93 5.45
CA ASP A 59 4.56 8.49 4.14
C ASP A 59 4.74 10.02 4.14
N PHE A 60 5.47 10.51 5.12
CA PHE A 60 6.04 11.86 5.14
C PHE A 60 7.32 11.89 5.98
N ASP A 61 8.15 12.89 5.79
CA ASP A 61 9.43 13.01 6.49
C ASP A 61 9.23 13.13 8.01
N GLY A 62 9.92 12.27 8.75
CA GLY A 62 9.81 12.20 10.22
C GLY A 62 8.66 11.33 10.74
N ALA A 63 7.83 10.75 9.86
CA ALA A 63 6.82 9.81 10.27
C ALA A 63 7.44 8.47 10.76
N PRO A 64 6.76 7.76 11.69
CA PRO A 64 7.18 6.41 12.11
C PRO A 64 7.32 5.42 10.97
N PHE A 65 6.51 5.58 9.92
CA PHE A 65 6.55 4.79 8.69
C PHE A 65 6.74 5.72 7.50
N SER A 66 7.90 5.66 6.90
CA SER A 66 8.28 6.43 5.71
C SER A 66 9.25 5.64 4.87
N HIS A 67 9.71 6.20 3.76
CA HIS A 67 10.75 5.59 2.94
C HIS A 67 12.01 5.27 3.76
N VAL A 68 12.60 4.10 3.54
CA VAL A 68 13.85 3.68 4.19
C VAL A 68 14.81 3.16 3.12
N GLY A 69 15.91 3.86 2.90
CA GLY A 69 16.84 3.53 1.82
C GLY A 69 16.14 3.61 0.47
N THR A 70 16.12 2.50 -0.26
CA THR A 70 15.42 2.39 -1.56
C THR A 70 13.95 1.94 -1.44
N LEU A 71 13.48 1.60 -0.24
CA LEU A 71 12.12 1.11 -0.03
C LEU A 71 11.14 2.26 0.09
N VAL A 72 10.04 2.16 -0.63
CA VAL A 72 8.88 3.05 -0.45
C VAL A 72 8.07 2.65 0.79
N THR A 73 7.21 3.53 1.29
CA THR A 73 6.47 3.32 2.55
C THR A 73 5.67 2.02 2.56
N PHE A 74 5.02 1.68 1.45
CA PHE A 74 4.31 0.41 1.28
C PHE A 74 5.21 -0.80 1.56
N GLU A 75 6.41 -0.84 0.97
CA GLU A 75 7.38 -1.94 1.16
C GLU A 75 7.91 -1.98 2.60
N VAL A 76 8.12 -0.83 3.22
CA VAL A 76 8.51 -0.73 4.63
C VAL A 76 7.45 -1.34 5.54
N LEU A 77 6.17 -1.04 5.30
CA LEU A 77 5.05 -1.62 6.06
C LEU A 77 4.97 -3.14 5.87
N VAL A 78 5.05 -3.63 4.62
CA VAL A 78 5.05 -5.07 4.33
C VAL A 78 6.12 -5.79 5.15
N ARG A 79 7.34 -5.28 5.16
CA ARG A 79 8.47 -5.90 5.87
C ARG A 79 8.34 -5.80 7.39
N ARG A 80 7.99 -4.63 7.91
CA ARG A 80 7.90 -4.44 9.37
C ARG A 80 6.80 -5.25 10.03
N PHE A 81 5.70 -5.48 9.32
CA PHE A 81 4.57 -6.29 9.81
C PHE A 81 4.58 -7.74 9.30
N VAL A 82 5.67 -8.16 8.63
CA VAL A 82 5.88 -9.53 8.14
C VAL A 82 4.73 -10.00 7.25
N LEU A 83 4.39 -9.20 6.25
CA LEU A 83 3.27 -9.45 5.33
C LEU A 83 3.71 -10.10 4.01
N ASP A 84 4.98 -10.47 3.86
CA ASP A 84 5.54 -11.06 2.64
C ASP A 84 4.83 -12.35 2.19
N ALA A 85 4.24 -13.09 3.13
CA ALA A 85 3.49 -14.30 2.82
C ALA A 85 2.13 -14.03 2.15
N VAL A 86 1.57 -12.84 2.32
CA VAL A 86 0.23 -12.47 1.82
C VAL A 86 0.26 -11.36 0.77
N ILE A 87 1.33 -10.59 0.71
CA ILE A 87 1.54 -9.53 -0.28
C ILE A 87 2.61 -9.99 -1.28
N PRO A 88 2.22 -10.27 -2.54
CA PRO A 88 3.18 -10.70 -3.56
C PRO A 88 4.19 -9.61 -3.91
N ASP A 89 5.43 -9.99 -4.20
CA ASP A 89 6.49 -9.09 -4.66
C ASP A 89 6.09 -8.27 -5.90
N SER A 90 5.27 -8.85 -6.78
CA SER A 90 4.79 -8.18 -7.99
C SER A 90 3.96 -6.93 -7.66
N LEU A 91 3.16 -6.98 -6.59
CA LEU A 91 2.39 -5.82 -6.13
C LEU A 91 3.31 -4.74 -5.52
N GLY A 92 4.28 -5.15 -4.72
CA GLY A 92 5.30 -4.23 -4.18
C GLY A 92 6.08 -3.52 -5.29
N ARG A 93 6.52 -4.25 -6.31
CA ARG A 93 7.24 -3.69 -7.47
C ARG A 93 6.38 -2.70 -8.27
N LEU A 94 5.09 -2.97 -8.45
CA LEU A 94 4.17 -2.06 -9.11
C LEU A 94 4.08 -0.73 -8.36
N ILE A 95 3.85 -0.77 -7.07
CA ILE A 95 3.74 0.44 -6.24
C ILE A 95 5.06 1.20 -6.20
N HIS A 96 6.17 0.50 -6.04
CA HIS A 96 7.51 1.10 -6.10
C HIS A 96 7.74 1.85 -7.41
N PHE A 97 7.45 1.21 -8.55
CA PHE A 97 7.63 1.84 -9.86
C PHE A 97 6.76 3.08 -10.04
N LEU A 98 5.50 3.04 -9.61
CA LEU A 98 4.59 4.18 -9.73
C LEU A 98 4.95 5.34 -8.81
N ASP A 99 5.63 5.09 -7.70
CA ASP A 99 6.04 6.13 -6.75
C ASP A 99 7.39 6.76 -7.10
N VAL A 100 8.41 5.93 -7.32
CA VAL A 100 9.81 6.41 -7.49
C VAL A 100 10.45 6.01 -8.82
N GLY A 101 9.77 5.26 -9.66
CA GLY A 101 10.31 4.77 -10.93
C GLY A 101 11.13 3.50 -10.79
N GLY A 102 11.97 3.21 -11.76
CA GLY A 102 12.79 2.00 -11.82
C GLY A 102 12.30 1.01 -12.85
N VAL A 103 12.15 -0.26 -12.49
CA VAL A 103 11.74 -1.32 -13.42
C VAL A 103 10.22 -1.30 -13.62
N PRO A 104 9.71 -1.04 -14.85
CA PRO A 104 8.28 -0.99 -15.11
C PRO A 104 7.64 -2.38 -14.98
N THR A 105 6.36 -2.39 -14.57
CA THR A 105 5.52 -3.59 -14.54
C THR A 105 4.43 -3.51 -15.60
N PRO A 106 3.87 -4.64 -16.06
CA PRO A 106 2.84 -4.64 -17.12
C PRO A 106 1.60 -3.82 -16.78
N GLU A 107 1.21 -3.76 -15.51
CA GLU A 107 0.00 -3.09 -15.05
C GLU A 107 0.18 -1.59 -14.82
N ALA A 108 1.42 -1.09 -14.75
CA ALA A 108 1.74 0.24 -14.23
C ALA A 108 0.98 1.37 -14.93
N ALA A 109 1.01 1.42 -16.27
CA ALA A 109 0.35 2.49 -17.02
C ALA A 109 -1.17 2.50 -16.82
N GLY A 110 -1.80 1.33 -16.78
CA GLY A 110 -3.24 1.19 -16.56
C GLY A 110 -3.66 1.61 -15.14
N VAL A 111 -2.92 1.16 -14.14
CA VAL A 111 -3.17 1.52 -12.73
C VAL A 111 -2.97 3.01 -12.51
N GLU A 112 -1.90 3.59 -13.04
CA GLU A 112 -1.64 5.03 -12.96
C GLU A 112 -2.79 5.84 -13.58
N SER A 113 -3.24 5.47 -14.77
CA SER A 113 -4.34 6.16 -15.46
C SER A 113 -5.64 6.11 -14.66
N ILE A 114 -5.98 4.95 -14.08
CA ILE A 114 -7.18 4.79 -13.26
C ILE A 114 -7.09 5.63 -11.99
N LEU A 115 -5.98 5.54 -11.27
CA LEU A 115 -5.79 6.31 -10.03
C LEU A 115 -5.80 7.82 -10.27
N ALA A 116 -5.19 8.29 -11.36
CA ALA A 116 -5.22 9.69 -11.75
C ALA A 116 -6.65 10.18 -12.01
N GLY A 117 -7.44 9.40 -12.77
CA GLY A 117 -8.85 9.71 -13.04
C GLY A 117 -9.71 9.72 -11.77
N LEU A 118 -9.53 8.74 -10.88
CA LEU A 118 -10.23 8.68 -9.60
C LEU A 118 -9.89 9.90 -8.72
N ARG A 119 -8.63 10.27 -8.67
CA ARG A 119 -8.19 11.42 -7.88
C ARG A 119 -8.78 12.75 -8.38
N GLU A 120 -8.96 12.91 -9.69
CA GLU A 120 -9.60 14.10 -10.27
C GLU A 120 -11.11 14.15 -10.01
N THR A 121 -11.78 13.00 -10.00
CA THR A 121 -13.24 12.93 -9.87
C THR A 121 -13.73 12.82 -8.42
N ILE A 122 -12.92 12.27 -7.53
CA ILE A 122 -13.27 12.07 -6.11
C ILE A 122 -12.49 13.07 -5.27
N THR A 123 -13.19 14.08 -4.74
CA THR A 123 -12.59 15.16 -3.95
C THR A 123 -12.45 14.85 -2.46
N ASP A 124 -13.27 13.95 -1.93
CA ASP A 124 -13.18 13.47 -0.56
C ASP A 124 -12.14 12.34 -0.45
N ASP A 125 -11.14 12.49 0.40
CA ASP A 125 -10.03 11.53 0.50
C ASP A 125 -10.44 10.19 1.13
N ASP A 126 -11.44 10.16 2.00
CA ASP A 126 -11.99 8.90 2.53
C ASP A 126 -12.71 8.10 1.45
N GLN A 127 -13.47 8.76 0.57
CA GLN A 127 -14.09 8.14 -0.59
C GLN A 127 -13.05 7.69 -1.62
N LEU A 128 -12.02 8.51 -1.85
CA LEU A 128 -10.91 8.13 -2.73
C LEU A 128 -10.23 6.87 -2.23
N LEU A 129 -9.92 6.78 -0.94
CA LEU A 129 -9.35 5.58 -0.33
C LEU A 129 -10.29 4.39 -0.47
N ALA A 130 -11.59 4.53 -0.20
CA ALA A 130 -12.55 3.43 -0.30
C ALA A 130 -12.58 2.86 -1.72
N THR A 131 -12.55 3.71 -2.75
CA THR A 131 -12.51 3.30 -4.16
C THR A 131 -11.17 2.66 -4.53
N ALA A 132 -10.06 3.26 -4.10
CA ALA A 132 -8.71 2.70 -4.30
C ALA A 132 -8.54 1.34 -3.62
N CYS A 133 -9.16 1.12 -2.46
CA CYS A 133 -9.16 -0.20 -1.81
C CYS A 133 -9.73 -1.30 -2.71
N SER A 134 -10.82 -1.04 -3.42
CA SER A 134 -11.37 -2.01 -4.38
C SER A 134 -10.41 -2.31 -5.53
N LEU A 135 -9.70 -1.30 -6.02
CA LEU A 135 -8.67 -1.47 -7.06
C LEU A 135 -7.51 -2.33 -6.54
N PHE A 136 -6.99 -2.06 -5.37
CA PHE A 136 -5.90 -2.85 -4.79
C PHE A 136 -6.33 -4.27 -4.39
N ASP A 137 -7.54 -4.46 -3.91
CA ASP A 137 -8.12 -5.80 -3.69
C ASP A 137 -8.13 -6.60 -4.99
N GLY A 138 -8.54 -5.98 -6.10
CA GLY A 138 -8.53 -6.60 -7.43
C GLY A 138 -7.12 -6.93 -7.93
N LEU A 139 -6.16 -6.02 -7.75
CA LEU A 139 -4.75 -6.25 -8.10
C LEU A 139 -4.15 -7.39 -7.30
N LEU A 140 -4.38 -7.44 -6.00
CA LEU A 140 -3.92 -8.55 -5.14
C LEU A 140 -4.47 -9.88 -5.64
N ARG A 141 -5.77 -9.96 -5.89
CA ARG A 141 -6.40 -11.19 -6.39
C ARG A 141 -5.85 -11.60 -7.75
N SER A 142 -5.63 -10.66 -8.65
CA SER A 142 -5.01 -10.93 -9.96
C SER A 142 -3.58 -11.50 -9.83
N CYS A 143 -2.78 -10.97 -8.90
CA CYS A 143 -1.45 -11.51 -8.61
C CYS A 143 -1.51 -12.94 -8.06
N GLU A 144 -2.43 -13.23 -7.15
CA GLU A 144 -2.63 -14.57 -6.59
C GLU A 144 -3.03 -15.59 -7.66
N MET A 145 -3.95 -15.23 -8.56
CA MET A 145 -4.40 -16.10 -9.67
C MET A 145 -3.25 -16.45 -10.61
N ARG A 146 -2.37 -15.49 -10.92
CA ARG A 146 -1.19 -15.74 -11.78
C ARG A 146 -0.18 -16.67 -11.12
N SER A 147 0.06 -16.54 -9.83
CA SER A 147 0.96 -17.42 -9.07
C SER A 147 0.44 -18.86 -9.03
N GLY A 148 -0.86 -19.07 -8.81
CA GLY A 148 -1.49 -20.40 -8.81
C GLY A 148 -1.42 -21.10 -10.18
N ASN A 149 -1.52 -20.38 -11.29
CA ASN A 149 -1.41 -20.94 -12.64
C ASN A 149 0.02 -21.39 -12.98
N HIS A 150 1.05 -20.73 -12.44
CA HIS A 150 2.44 -21.14 -12.63
C HIS A 150 2.76 -22.46 -11.91
N GLU A 151 2.19 -22.70 -10.72
CA GLU A 151 2.37 -23.96 -9.99
C GLU A 151 1.69 -25.15 -10.68
N GLN A 152 0.54 -24.95 -11.33
CA GLN A 152 -0.17 -26.01 -12.06
C GLN A 152 0.54 -26.40 -13.36
N ASN A 153 1.09 -25.43 -14.10
CA ASN A 153 1.84 -25.70 -15.33
C ASN A 153 3.20 -26.36 -15.07
N GLY A 154 3.84 -26.08 -13.95
CA GLY A 154 5.09 -26.72 -13.55
C GLY A 154 4.96 -28.20 -13.18
N ARG A 155 3.78 -28.64 -12.74
CA ARG A 155 3.51 -30.05 -12.41
C ARG A 155 3.13 -30.90 -13.62
N SER A 156 2.63 -30.30 -14.69
CA SER A 156 2.25 -31.00 -15.93
C SER A 156 3.43 -31.31 -16.87
N SER A 157 4.60 -30.76 -16.62
CA SER A 157 5.81 -30.99 -17.45
C SER A 157 6.77 -32.01 -16.87
N ALA A 158 6.39 -32.70 -15.80
CA ALA A 158 7.22 -33.69 -15.09
C ALA A 158 6.66 -35.13 -15.14
N GLU A 159 5.71 -35.42 -16.08
CA GLU A 159 5.26 -36.80 -16.39
C GLU A 159 5.71 -37.24 -17.76
#